data_4f7ec113f777a798ce8a57f448a84168
#
_entry.id   4f7ec113f777a798ce8a57f448a84168
#
_cell.length_a   1.000
_cell.length_b   1.000
_cell.length_c   1.000
_cell.angle_alpha   90.00
_cell.angle_beta   90.00
_cell.angle_gamma   90.00
#
_symmetry.space_group_name_H-M   'P 1'
#
loop_
_entity.id
_entity.type
_entity.pdbx_description
1 polymer ?
#
loop_
_entity_poly.entity_id
_entity_poly.type
_entity_poly.pdbx_seq_one_letter_code
_entity_poly.pdbx_strand_id
1 'polypeptide(L)'
;MQLITKEELADLIFENKESMYRLAYTIVENDADAQDAVGDAIVKAFGNIQRLRKKTSAKSWLMQILVNSAHDIVRKEASGK
;
A
#
# COMPACT_ATOMS: atom_id res chain seq x y z
N MET A 1 14.16 -11.93 -10.95
CA MET A 1 13.92 -10.88 -11.96
C MET A 1 12.64 -10.11 -11.63
N GLN A 2 12.73 -8.81 -11.58
CA GLN A 2 11.53 -8.01 -11.30
C GLN A 2 10.83 -7.64 -12.60
N LEU A 3 9.51 -7.61 -12.55
CA LEU A 3 8.68 -7.37 -13.73
C LEU A 3 8.50 -5.90 -14.04
N ILE A 4 8.66 -5.04 -13.03
CA ILE A 4 8.59 -3.59 -13.23
C ILE A 4 9.80 -2.96 -12.57
N THR A 5 10.19 -1.80 -13.08
CA THR A 5 11.30 -1.05 -12.50
C THR A 5 10.80 -0.25 -11.30
N LYS A 6 11.74 0.24 -10.51
CA LYS A 6 11.39 1.13 -9.39
C LYS A 6 10.71 2.40 -9.90
N GLU A 7 11.13 2.89 -11.05
CA GLU A 7 10.51 4.07 -11.66
C GLU A 7 9.07 3.79 -12.06
N GLU A 8 8.82 2.61 -12.64
CA GLU A 8 7.45 2.23 -12.99
C GLU A 8 6.57 2.08 -11.76
N LEU A 9 7.12 1.52 -10.70
CA LEU A 9 6.36 1.39 -9.44
C LEU A 9 6.08 2.77 -8.85
N ALA A 10 7.06 3.68 -8.89
CA ALA A 10 6.85 5.03 -8.40
C ALA A 10 5.73 5.73 -9.16
N ASP A 11 5.71 5.57 -10.49
CA ASP A 11 4.66 6.16 -11.32
C ASP A 11 3.29 5.56 -10.96
N LEU A 12 3.22 4.25 -10.76
CA LEU A 12 1.99 3.58 -10.38
C LEU A 12 1.47 4.11 -9.05
N ILE A 13 2.35 4.27 -8.09
CA ILE A 13 1.99 4.81 -6.78
C ILE A 13 1.48 6.24 -6.92
N PHE A 14 2.20 7.06 -7.67
CA PHE A 14 1.82 8.45 -7.87
C PHE A 14 0.43 8.57 -8.49
N GLU A 15 0.17 7.76 -9.51
CA GLU A 15 -1.12 7.78 -10.21
C GLU A 15 -2.26 7.31 -9.32
N ASN A 16 -1.98 6.45 -8.35
CA ASN A 16 -3.01 5.86 -7.49
C ASN A 16 -3.00 6.39 -6.07
N LYS A 17 -2.21 7.41 -5.81
CA LYS A 17 -2.00 7.90 -4.45
C LYS A 17 -3.30 8.30 -3.77
N GLU A 18 -4.15 9.01 -4.48
CA GLU A 18 -5.43 9.46 -3.92
C GLU A 18 -6.35 8.28 -3.63
N SER A 19 -6.42 7.34 -4.57
CA SER A 19 -7.23 6.12 -4.38
C SER A 19 -6.72 5.31 -3.20
N MET A 20 -5.40 5.24 -3.05
CA MET A 20 -4.78 4.54 -1.92
C MET A 20 -5.18 5.20 -0.60
N TYR A 21 -5.10 6.51 -0.54
CA TYR A 21 -5.49 7.24 0.66
C TYR A 21 -6.96 6.99 1.01
N ARG A 22 -7.83 7.08 0.02
CA ARG A 22 -9.28 6.87 0.24
C ARG A 22 -9.57 5.46 0.76
N LEU A 23 -8.93 4.47 0.16
CA LEU A 23 -9.12 3.09 0.59
C LEU A 23 -8.62 2.89 2.02
N ALA A 24 -7.44 3.41 2.31
CA ALA A 24 -6.90 3.33 3.68
C ALA A 24 -7.82 4.00 4.67
N TYR A 25 -8.34 5.17 4.31
CA TYR A 25 -9.23 5.91 5.19
C TYR A 25 -10.50 5.13 5.53
N THR A 26 -11.06 4.40 4.55
CA THR A 26 -12.26 3.61 4.83
C THR A 26 -11.99 2.51 5.86
N ILE A 27 -10.73 2.09 5.98
CA ILE A 27 -10.37 1.03 6.93
C ILE A 27 -10.02 1.61 8.30
N VAL A 28 -9.20 2.67 8.32
CA VAL A 28 -8.67 3.20 9.59
C VAL A 28 -9.49 4.35 10.17
N GLU A 29 -10.24 5.04 9.33
CA GLU A 29 -11.21 6.08 9.72
C GLU A 29 -10.60 7.29 10.39
N ASN A 30 -9.32 7.58 10.14
CA ASN A 30 -8.71 8.84 10.53
C ASN A 30 -7.56 9.16 9.59
N ASP A 31 -7.29 10.46 9.46
CA ASP A 31 -6.34 10.98 8.50
C ASP A 31 -4.91 10.54 8.79
N ALA A 32 -4.49 10.63 10.04
CA ALA A 32 -3.12 10.30 10.41
C ALA A 32 -2.80 8.84 10.10
N ASP A 33 -3.71 7.94 10.48
CA ASP A 33 -3.51 6.52 10.25
C ASP A 33 -3.61 6.17 8.76
N ALA A 34 -4.49 6.88 8.01
CA ALA A 34 -4.58 6.65 6.57
C ALA A 34 -3.27 7.02 5.89
N GLN A 35 -2.67 8.13 6.27
CA GLN A 35 -1.38 8.52 5.70
C GLN A 35 -0.27 7.55 6.09
N ASP A 36 -0.29 7.07 7.33
CA ASP A 36 0.67 6.07 7.78
C ASP A 36 0.53 4.78 6.99
N ALA A 37 -0.71 4.36 6.71
CA ALA A 37 -0.94 3.14 5.94
C ALA A 37 -0.41 3.28 4.53
N VAL A 38 -0.65 4.42 3.88
CA VAL A 38 -0.14 4.67 2.53
C VAL A 38 1.39 4.66 2.52
N GLY A 39 2.01 5.37 3.47
CA GLY A 39 3.47 5.41 3.57
C GLY A 39 4.07 4.03 3.80
N ASP A 40 3.47 3.26 4.70
CA ASP A 40 3.93 1.91 5.00
C ASP A 40 3.79 1.00 3.78
N ALA A 41 2.67 1.14 3.07
CA ALA A 41 2.44 0.35 1.85
C ALA A 41 3.47 0.67 0.78
N ILE A 42 3.84 1.94 0.63
CA ILE A 42 4.85 2.35 -0.34
C ILE A 42 6.19 1.68 -0.02
N VAL A 43 6.61 1.74 1.24
CA VAL A 43 7.87 1.13 1.66
C VAL A 43 7.83 -0.38 1.40
N LYS A 44 6.73 -1.03 1.75
CA LYS A 44 6.60 -2.47 1.54
C LYS A 44 6.57 -2.83 0.07
N ALA A 45 5.93 -2.00 -0.76
CA ALA A 45 5.88 -2.27 -2.20
C ALA A 45 7.28 -2.26 -2.81
N PHE A 46 8.09 -1.26 -2.49
CA PHE A 46 9.46 -1.22 -2.99
C PHE A 46 10.30 -2.37 -2.44
N GLY A 47 10.10 -2.74 -1.18
CA GLY A 47 10.83 -3.84 -0.57
C GLY A 47 10.44 -5.21 -1.12
N ASN A 48 9.26 -5.32 -1.73
CA ASN A 48 8.74 -6.59 -2.25
C ASN A 48 8.53 -6.56 -3.76
N ILE A 49 9.15 -5.62 -4.46
CA ILE A 49 8.93 -5.45 -5.90
C ILE A 49 9.22 -6.72 -6.70
N GLN A 50 10.15 -7.55 -6.24
CA GLN A 50 10.50 -8.79 -6.92
C GLN A 50 9.44 -9.87 -6.76
N ARG A 51 8.50 -9.70 -5.84
CA ARG A 51 7.43 -10.67 -5.61
C ARG A 51 6.26 -10.50 -6.55
N LEU A 52 6.23 -9.39 -7.28
CA LEU A 52 5.18 -9.18 -8.27
C LEU A 52 5.32 -10.22 -9.37
N ARG A 53 4.25 -10.97 -9.62
CA ARG A 53 4.30 -12.08 -10.57
C ARG A 53 3.83 -11.71 -11.96
N LYS A 54 2.91 -10.75 -12.07
CA LYS A 54 2.39 -10.32 -13.36
C LYS A 54 2.34 -8.80 -13.39
N LYS A 55 2.87 -8.23 -14.45
CA LYS A 55 2.88 -6.77 -14.62
C LYS A 55 1.47 -6.21 -14.64
N THR A 56 0.53 -6.93 -15.26
CA THR A 56 -0.87 -6.50 -15.34
C THR A 56 -1.57 -6.51 -13.98
N SER A 57 -1.00 -7.20 -12.99
CA SER A 57 -1.57 -7.27 -11.64
C SER A 57 -0.94 -6.27 -10.68
N ALA A 58 -0.09 -5.38 -11.17
CA ALA A 58 0.68 -4.48 -10.31
C ALA A 58 -0.22 -3.60 -9.44
N LYS A 59 -1.29 -3.06 -10.02
CA LYS A 59 -2.21 -2.21 -9.25
C LYS A 59 -2.91 -3.01 -8.14
N SER A 60 -3.43 -4.19 -8.46
CA SER A 60 -4.09 -5.04 -7.46
C SER A 60 -3.11 -5.46 -6.37
N TRP A 61 -1.89 -5.80 -6.77
CA TRP A 61 -0.84 -6.16 -5.84
C TRP A 61 -0.53 -5.01 -4.88
N LEU A 62 -0.41 -3.80 -5.42
CA LEU A 62 -0.16 -2.61 -4.61
C LEU A 62 -1.31 -2.35 -3.64
N MET A 63 -2.54 -2.44 -4.12
CA MET A 63 -3.71 -2.20 -3.28
C MET A 63 -3.85 -3.26 -2.19
N GLN A 64 -3.46 -4.50 -2.46
CA GLN A 64 -3.47 -5.55 -1.44
C GLN A 64 -2.46 -5.24 -0.33
N ILE A 65 -1.28 -4.74 -0.70
CA ILE A 65 -0.28 -4.33 0.29
C ILE A 65 -0.86 -3.20 1.15
N LEU A 66 -1.55 -2.26 0.53
CA LEU A 66 -2.16 -1.14 1.25
C LEU A 66 -3.22 -1.63 2.24
N VAL A 67 -4.10 -2.53 1.80
CA VAL A 67 -5.15 -3.08 2.66
C VAL A 67 -4.53 -3.78 3.86
N ASN A 68 -3.49 -4.58 3.62
CA ASN A 68 -2.79 -5.27 4.70
C ASN A 68 -2.16 -4.29 5.68
N SER A 69 -1.56 -3.22 5.18
CA SER A 69 -0.96 -2.20 6.04
C SER A 69 -2.01 -1.48 6.88
N ALA A 70 -3.15 -1.15 6.28
CA ALA A 70 -4.24 -0.49 7.00
C ALA A 70 -4.81 -1.40 8.09
N HIS A 71 -5.02 -2.67 7.77
CA HIS A 71 -5.51 -3.64 8.76
C HIS A 71 -4.53 -3.83 9.91
N ASP A 72 -3.23 -3.82 9.61
CA ASP A 72 -2.21 -3.93 10.66
C ASP A 72 -2.30 -2.77 11.64
N ILE A 73 -2.55 -1.56 11.13
CA ILE A 73 -2.69 -0.39 11.99
C ILE A 73 -3.91 -0.53 12.91
N VAL A 74 -5.04 -0.94 12.35
CA VAL A 74 -6.27 -1.14 13.13
C VAL A 74 -6.06 -2.21 14.20
N ARG A 75 -5.45 -3.33 13.82
CA ARG A 75 -5.17 -4.43 14.77
C ARG A 75 -4.25 -3.97 15.90
N LYS A 76 -3.23 -3.19 15.54
CA LYS A 76 -2.26 -2.72 16.51
C LYS A 76 -2.92 -1.80 17.52
N GLU A 77 -3.78 -0.91 17.06
CA GLU A 77 -4.50 -0.01 17.96
C GLU A 77 -5.46 -0.78 18.86
N ALA A 78 -6.13 -1.79 18.31
CA ALA A 78 -7.07 -2.59 19.09
C ALA A 78 -6.38 -3.42 20.18
N SER A 79 -5.17 -3.91 19.91
CA SER A 79 -4.45 -4.76 20.84
C SER A 79 -3.45 -4.02 21.71
N GLY A 80 -3.21 -2.75 21.42
CA GLY A 80 -2.20 -1.96 22.13
C GLY A 80 -2.67 -1.33 23.42
N LYS A 81 -3.84 -1.64 23.87
CA LYS A 81 -4.41 -1.05 25.09
C LYS A 81 -3.89 -1.67 26.36
#